data_e8ef41a9cc2c279d12f996a54e533853
#
_entry.id   e8ef41a9cc2c279d12f996a54e533853
#
_cell.length_a   1.000
_cell.length_b   1.000
_cell.length_c   1.000
_cell.angle_alpha   90.00
_cell.angle_beta   90.00
_cell.angle_gamma   90.00
#
_symmetry.space_group_name_H-M   'P 1'
#
loop_
_entity.id
_entity.type
_entity.pdbx_description
1 polymer ?
#
loop_
_entity_poly.entity_id
_entity_poly.type
_entity_poly.pdbx_seq_one_letter_code
_entity_poly.pdbx_strand_id
1 'polypeptide(L)'
;KWRKCVTEMGTLNGKKYLMEAGKMITSNMILYNKDLFKAKKMDGEDLYTLQKQGKLTLNKLISIMKNMYDGKKASTVVDIVPFNLHIQFAYAYGSQIVSRTPGTTKFQSTIGSNEVTNAFKAAQDLLNSGVVVNNAGSSWKWARDEFLKGNYPILIGSGDLENIASNCSFDLGACVIPDLNGKPVCEISDVQWAAIPYNVKNPHDVAFVWNEMADYIFDVNYKLRYQDIVSSDVMQLLDDISKRQVAGELKVDYYNVINIWSDGVGGVFNQMIAGTTTPASAIQAVNNMIKTKLKTYE
;
A
#
# COMPACT_ATOMS: atom_id res chain seq x y z
N LYS A 1 -11.97 -17.08 8.58
CA LYS A 1 -11.40 -16.51 9.80
C LYS A 1 -9.99 -15.97 9.56
N TRP A 2 -9.06 -16.78 9.03
CA TRP A 2 -7.68 -16.39 8.75
C TRP A 2 -7.49 -16.04 7.28
N ARG A 3 -6.82 -14.92 6.97
CA ARG A 3 -6.52 -14.56 5.59
C ARG A 3 -5.56 -15.58 4.99
N LYS A 4 -5.94 -16.12 3.84
CA LYS A 4 -5.20 -17.21 3.17
C LYS A 4 -3.74 -16.85 2.92
N CYS A 5 -3.46 -15.65 2.42
CA CYS A 5 -2.09 -15.20 2.12
C CYS A 5 -1.20 -15.15 3.37
N VAL A 6 -1.73 -14.75 4.53
CA VAL A 6 -0.95 -14.72 5.79
C VAL A 6 -0.66 -16.13 6.27
N THR A 7 -1.66 -17.02 6.18
CA THR A 7 -1.47 -18.44 6.50
C THR A 7 -0.44 -19.09 5.57
N GLU A 8 -0.50 -18.80 4.27
CA GLU A 8 0.47 -19.30 3.29
C GLU A 8 1.87 -18.75 3.55
N MET A 9 1.98 -17.46 3.89
CA MET A 9 3.26 -16.84 4.25
C MET A 9 3.88 -17.49 5.47
N GLY A 10 3.07 -17.83 6.48
CA GLY A 10 3.50 -18.51 7.70
C GLY A 10 3.69 -20.02 7.57
N THR A 11 3.46 -20.61 6.39
CA THR A 11 3.57 -22.05 6.18
C THR A 11 4.90 -22.38 5.50
N LEU A 12 5.66 -23.30 6.10
CA LEU A 12 6.92 -23.81 5.58
C LEU A 12 6.92 -25.34 5.66
N ASN A 13 7.18 -26.02 4.55
CA ASN A 13 7.18 -27.48 4.45
C ASN A 13 5.92 -28.13 5.06
N GLY A 14 4.75 -27.53 4.80
CA GLY A 14 3.43 -27.99 5.28
C GLY A 14 3.13 -27.69 6.75
N LYS A 15 4.06 -27.09 7.50
CA LYS A 15 3.87 -26.70 8.90
C LYS A 15 3.60 -25.21 9.02
N LYS A 16 2.64 -24.84 9.87
CA LYS A 16 2.27 -23.44 10.13
C LYS A 16 3.08 -22.90 11.32
N TYR A 17 3.81 -21.83 11.08
CA TYR A 17 4.67 -21.18 12.07
C TYR A 17 4.18 -19.79 12.49
N LEU A 18 3.35 -19.17 11.66
CA LEU A 18 2.87 -17.82 11.89
C LEU A 18 1.34 -17.79 11.92
N MET A 19 0.82 -16.91 12.76
CA MET A 19 -0.59 -16.59 12.88
C MET A 19 -0.80 -15.11 12.55
N GLU A 20 -1.93 -14.76 12.02
CA GLU A 20 -2.28 -13.38 11.74
C GLU A 20 -2.45 -12.59 13.05
N ALA A 21 -1.86 -11.39 13.11
CA ALA A 21 -1.93 -10.52 14.29
C ALA A 21 -3.12 -9.54 14.30
N GLY A 22 -4.01 -9.64 13.36
CA GLY A 22 -5.34 -9.03 13.46
C GLY A 22 -5.51 -7.61 12.98
N LYS A 23 -4.56 -7.01 12.29
CA LYS A 23 -4.74 -5.66 11.79
C LYS A 23 -5.28 -5.64 10.36
N MET A 24 -6.33 -4.86 10.10
CA MET A 24 -6.75 -4.56 8.73
C MET A 24 -5.60 -3.84 8.00
N ILE A 25 -5.36 -4.25 6.76
CA ILE A 25 -4.26 -3.75 5.97
C ILE A 25 -4.81 -2.75 4.97
N THR A 26 -4.33 -1.51 5.06
CA THR A 26 -4.82 -0.37 4.28
C THR A 26 -3.72 0.31 3.46
N SER A 27 -2.61 -0.39 3.16
CA SER A 27 -1.42 0.20 2.57
C SER A 27 -1.62 0.82 1.17
N ASN A 28 -2.66 0.39 0.44
CA ASN A 28 -2.94 0.89 -0.92
C ASN A 28 -4.02 1.98 -0.95
N MET A 29 -4.31 2.61 0.19
CA MET A 29 -5.33 3.64 0.26
C MET A 29 -4.87 4.94 -0.39
N ILE A 30 -5.84 5.60 -0.99
CA ILE A 30 -5.80 7.01 -1.39
C ILE A 30 -6.77 7.74 -0.48
N LEU A 31 -6.28 8.74 0.23
CA LEU A 31 -7.11 9.68 0.97
C LEU A 31 -7.21 10.98 0.16
N TYR A 32 -8.39 11.61 0.17
CA TYR A 32 -8.58 12.84 -0.59
C TYR A 32 -9.51 13.81 0.12
N ASN A 33 -9.26 15.10 -0.10
CA ASN A 33 -10.02 16.22 0.46
C ASN A 33 -11.18 16.55 -0.49
N LYS A 34 -12.41 16.13 -0.16
CA LYS A 34 -13.61 16.37 -0.97
C LYS A 34 -13.92 17.85 -1.13
N ASP A 35 -13.60 18.69 -0.15
CA ASP A 35 -13.81 20.13 -0.23
C ASP A 35 -12.95 20.77 -1.32
N LEU A 36 -11.69 20.33 -1.48
CA LEU A 36 -10.83 20.80 -2.56
C LEU A 36 -11.30 20.29 -3.93
N PHE A 37 -11.83 19.05 -4.02
CA PHE A 37 -12.46 18.56 -5.24
C PHE A 37 -13.66 19.42 -5.62
N LYS A 38 -14.53 19.75 -4.67
CA LYS A 38 -15.69 20.64 -4.88
C LYS A 38 -15.26 22.05 -5.28
N ALA A 39 -14.25 22.62 -4.62
CA ALA A 39 -13.70 23.93 -4.97
C ALA A 39 -13.18 24.01 -6.41
N LYS A 40 -12.67 22.90 -6.96
CA LYS A 40 -12.22 22.75 -8.35
C LYS A 40 -13.36 22.34 -9.31
N LYS A 41 -14.61 22.26 -8.84
CA LYS A 41 -15.76 21.77 -9.61
C LYS A 41 -15.56 20.34 -10.14
N MET A 42 -14.91 19.51 -9.34
CA MET A 42 -14.60 18.10 -9.62
C MET A 42 -15.37 17.15 -8.69
N ASP A 43 -16.46 17.60 -8.10
CA ASP A 43 -17.36 16.80 -7.26
C ASP A 43 -17.97 15.59 -8.00
N GLY A 44 -18.19 15.72 -9.32
CA GLY A 44 -18.56 14.58 -10.19
C GLY A 44 -17.45 13.54 -10.40
N GLU A 45 -16.24 13.83 -9.98
CA GLU A 45 -15.06 12.94 -10.04
C GLU A 45 -14.73 12.35 -8.66
N ASP A 46 -15.73 12.17 -7.76
CA ASP A 46 -15.54 11.54 -6.47
C ASP A 46 -14.93 10.14 -6.63
N LEU A 47 -13.73 9.96 -6.05
CA LEU A 47 -12.91 8.79 -6.35
C LEU A 47 -13.55 7.48 -5.86
N TYR A 48 -14.21 7.51 -4.69
CA TYR A 48 -14.89 6.33 -4.17
C TYR A 48 -16.11 5.97 -5.02
N THR A 49 -16.90 6.95 -5.43
CA THR A 49 -18.05 6.75 -6.33
C THR A 49 -17.61 6.15 -7.66
N LEU A 50 -16.54 6.69 -8.27
CA LEU A 50 -15.97 6.13 -9.49
C LEU A 50 -15.45 4.70 -9.29
N GLN A 51 -14.84 4.42 -8.15
CA GLN A 51 -14.36 3.06 -7.82
C GLN A 51 -15.51 2.07 -7.70
N LYS A 52 -16.59 2.41 -6.99
CA LYS A 52 -17.81 1.57 -6.88
C LYS A 52 -18.44 1.29 -8.24
N GLN A 53 -18.37 2.23 -9.15
CA GLN A 53 -18.88 2.08 -10.52
C GLN A 53 -17.93 1.33 -11.47
N GLY A 54 -16.74 0.93 -11.01
CA GLY A 54 -15.70 0.31 -11.84
C GLY A 54 -15.11 1.28 -12.89
N LYS A 55 -15.28 2.59 -12.69
CA LYS A 55 -14.83 3.65 -13.63
C LYS A 55 -13.49 4.27 -13.22
N LEU A 56 -13.02 4.04 -11.99
CA LEU A 56 -11.74 4.52 -11.51
C LEU A 56 -10.65 3.55 -11.96
N THR A 57 -10.11 3.75 -13.15
CA THR A 57 -8.89 3.06 -13.60
C THR A 57 -7.65 3.84 -13.15
N LEU A 58 -6.46 3.23 -13.20
CA LEU A 58 -5.21 3.96 -12.92
C LEU A 58 -5.04 5.17 -13.83
N ASN A 59 -5.34 5.03 -15.12
CA ASN A 59 -5.27 6.14 -16.07
C ASN A 59 -6.26 7.27 -15.72
N LYS A 60 -7.48 6.93 -15.26
CA LYS A 60 -8.45 7.91 -14.79
C LYS A 60 -7.96 8.63 -13.54
N LEU A 61 -7.39 7.91 -12.57
CA LEU A 61 -6.77 8.50 -11.39
C LEU A 61 -5.65 9.47 -11.76
N ILE A 62 -4.74 9.08 -12.64
CA ILE A 62 -3.65 9.94 -13.13
C ILE A 62 -4.24 11.20 -13.82
N SER A 63 -5.30 11.06 -14.60
CA SER A 63 -5.98 12.21 -15.22
C SER A 63 -6.56 13.16 -14.16
N ILE A 64 -7.20 12.63 -13.12
CA ILE A 64 -7.73 13.43 -12.00
C ILE A 64 -6.60 14.17 -11.27
N MET A 65 -5.50 13.47 -10.94
CA MET A 65 -4.32 14.09 -10.32
C MET A 65 -3.80 15.27 -11.15
N LYS A 66 -3.70 15.11 -12.48
CA LYS A 66 -3.27 16.16 -13.40
C LYS A 66 -4.26 17.32 -13.45
N ASN A 67 -5.57 17.06 -13.45
CA ASN A 67 -6.60 18.09 -13.46
C ASN A 67 -6.65 18.88 -12.14
N MET A 68 -6.31 18.26 -11.03
CA MET A 68 -6.19 18.93 -9.74
C MET A 68 -4.91 19.78 -9.61
N TYR A 69 -3.89 19.53 -10.42
CA TYR A 69 -2.66 20.33 -10.49
C TYR A 69 -2.94 21.68 -11.15
N ASP A 70 -2.47 22.76 -10.55
CA ASP A 70 -2.72 24.14 -11.02
C ASP A 70 -1.52 24.76 -11.76
N GLY A 71 -0.50 23.98 -12.06
CA GLY A 71 0.75 24.44 -12.70
C GLY A 71 1.77 25.03 -11.73
N LYS A 72 1.42 25.20 -10.46
CA LYS A 72 2.29 25.79 -9.42
C LYS A 72 2.44 24.89 -8.20
N LYS A 73 1.30 24.39 -7.70
CA LYS A 73 1.26 23.56 -6.50
C LYS A 73 0.84 22.14 -6.90
N ALA A 74 1.63 21.16 -6.48
CA ALA A 74 1.32 19.75 -6.70
C ALA A 74 -0.07 19.39 -6.17
N SER A 75 -0.74 18.45 -6.83
CA SER A 75 -2.05 17.95 -6.41
C SER A 75 -1.95 16.78 -5.43
N THR A 76 -0.80 16.13 -5.36
CA THR A 76 -0.66 14.85 -4.68
C THR A 76 0.61 14.79 -3.86
N VAL A 77 0.48 14.30 -2.64
CA VAL A 77 1.60 13.87 -1.78
C VAL A 77 1.58 12.36 -1.63
N VAL A 78 2.76 11.79 -1.35
CA VAL A 78 2.93 10.35 -1.13
C VAL A 78 3.39 10.13 0.29
N ASP A 79 2.74 9.21 0.99
CA ASP A 79 3.02 8.91 2.39
C ASP A 79 4.42 8.30 2.55
N ILE A 80 5.09 8.69 3.63
CA ILE A 80 6.45 8.29 4.04
C ILE A 80 7.52 8.81 3.07
N VAL A 81 7.59 8.28 1.86
CA VAL A 81 8.63 8.61 0.87
C VAL A 81 8.08 8.56 -0.56
N PRO A 82 8.59 9.41 -1.47
CA PRO A 82 8.06 9.53 -2.83
C PRO A 82 8.11 8.22 -3.65
N PHE A 83 9.08 7.35 -3.41
CA PHE A 83 9.20 6.09 -4.15
C PHE A 83 8.08 5.08 -3.82
N ASN A 84 7.31 5.29 -2.75
CA ASN A 84 6.11 4.48 -2.50
C ASN A 84 5.12 4.57 -3.66
N LEU A 85 5.07 5.69 -4.39
CA LEU A 85 4.27 5.81 -5.60
C LEU A 85 4.66 4.75 -6.65
N HIS A 86 5.96 4.53 -6.85
CA HIS A 86 6.47 3.55 -7.81
C HIS A 86 6.04 2.13 -7.46
N ILE A 87 6.11 1.79 -6.16
CA ILE A 87 5.68 0.47 -5.65
C ILE A 87 4.16 0.31 -5.82
N GLN A 88 3.38 1.32 -5.43
CA GLN A 88 1.92 1.30 -5.58
C GLN A 88 1.51 1.18 -7.06
N PHE A 89 2.23 1.83 -7.96
CA PHE A 89 1.99 1.69 -9.40
C PHE A 89 2.42 0.32 -9.93
N ALA A 90 3.51 -0.28 -9.41
CA ALA A 90 3.86 -1.66 -9.77
C ALA A 90 2.71 -2.62 -9.45
N TYR A 91 2.07 -2.47 -8.29
CA TYR A 91 0.89 -3.25 -7.93
C TYR A 91 -0.29 -2.96 -8.88
N ALA A 92 -0.52 -1.70 -9.22
CA ALA A 92 -1.57 -1.32 -10.17
C ALA A 92 -1.34 -1.87 -11.60
N TYR A 93 -0.09 -2.10 -11.97
CA TYR A 93 0.28 -2.81 -13.20
C TYR A 93 0.26 -4.35 -13.06
N GLY A 94 -0.20 -4.86 -11.90
CA GLY A 94 -0.38 -6.29 -11.65
C GLY A 94 0.92 -7.03 -11.27
N SER A 95 1.98 -6.31 -10.91
CA SER A 95 3.27 -6.88 -10.55
C SER A 95 3.59 -6.70 -9.06
N GLN A 96 4.59 -7.42 -8.59
CA GLN A 96 5.20 -7.33 -7.25
C GLN A 96 6.69 -7.05 -7.42
N ILE A 97 7.35 -6.63 -6.36
CA ILE A 97 8.82 -6.44 -6.35
C ILE A 97 9.52 -7.78 -6.09
N VAL A 98 8.98 -8.54 -5.14
CA VAL A 98 9.46 -9.89 -4.80
C VAL A 98 8.27 -10.81 -4.61
N SER A 99 8.24 -11.89 -5.37
CA SER A 99 7.26 -12.97 -5.19
C SER A 99 7.87 -14.16 -4.45
N ARG A 100 7.01 -15.06 -3.96
CA ARG A 100 7.38 -16.31 -3.30
C ARG A 100 6.56 -17.46 -3.85
N THR A 101 7.18 -18.60 -4.10
CA THR A 101 6.44 -19.83 -4.37
C THR A 101 5.75 -20.29 -3.10
N PRO A 102 4.40 -20.42 -3.07
CA PRO A 102 3.65 -20.77 -1.88
C PRO A 102 4.16 -22.03 -1.18
N GLY A 103 4.26 -21.99 0.16
CA GLY A 103 4.69 -23.13 0.97
C GLY A 103 6.18 -23.45 0.94
N THR A 104 6.99 -22.66 0.25
CA THR A 104 8.45 -22.86 0.12
C THR A 104 9.23 -21.65 0.60
N THR A 105 10.57 -21.75 0.64
CA THR A 105 11.49 -20.62 0.83
C THR A 105 11.98 -20.02 -0.48
N LYS A 106 11.39 -20.42 -1.62
CA LYS A 106 11.84 -19.96 -2.94
C LYS A 106 11.24 -18.59 -3.24
N PHE A 107 12.05 -17.57 -3.12
CA PHE A 107 11.72 -16.20 -3.51
C PHE A 107 12.24 -15.90 -4.91
N GLN A 108 11.56 -14.98 -5.59
CA GLN A 108 11.93 -14.53 -6.91
C GLN A 108 11.83 -13.02 -7.01
N SER A 109 12.87 -12.39 -7.56
CA SER A 109 12.80 -10.97 -7.93
C SER A 109 11.93 -10.80 -9.17
N THR A 110 10.90 -9.97 -9.05
CA THR A 110 9.98 -9.62 -10.14
C THR A 110 10.10 -8.16 -10.55
N ILE A 111 10.95 -7.38 -9.87
CA ILE A 111 11.16 -5.95 -10.16
C ILE A 111 11.64 -5.69 -11.59
N GLY A 112 12.35 -6.63 -12.21
CA GLY A 112 12.86 -6.50 -13.58
C GLY A 112 11.81 -6.74 -14.67
N SER A 113 10.53 -6.90 -14.35
CA SER A 113 9.47 -7.11 -15.34
C SER A 113 9.15 -5.84 -16.12
N ASN A 114 8.54 -6.01 -17.30
CA ASN A 114 8.09 -4.89 -18.12
C ASN A 114 6.99 -4.08 -17.41
N GLU A 115 6.13 -4.74 -16.66
CA GLU A 115 5.06 -4.12 -15.88
C GLU A 115 5.64 -3.15 -14.85
N VAL A 116 6.65 -3.57 -14.09
CA VAL A 116 7.33 -2.71 -13.11
C VAL A 116 8.05 -1.55 -13.81
N THR A 117 8.71 -1.81 -14.94
CA THR A 117 9.39 -0.77 -15.71
C THR A 117 8.41 0.31 -16.18
N ASN A 118 7.25 -0.08 -16.71
CA ASN A 118 6.21 0.84 -17.16
C ASN A 118 5.59 1.59 -15.98
N ALA A 119 5.34 0.92 -14.86
CA ALA A 119 4.83 1.51 -13.64
C ALA A 119 5.78 2.57 -13.08
N PHE A 120 7.06 2.25 -12.99
CA PHE A 120 8.08 3.17 -12.49
C PHE A 120 8.23 4.40 -13.37
N LYS A 121 8.18 4.21 -14.70
CA LYS A 121 8.17 5.33 -15.64
C LYS A 121 6.96 6.24 -15.41
N ALA A 122 5.76 5.68 -15.32
CA ALA A 122 4.54 6.47 -15.10
C ALA A 122 4.58 7.25 -13.78
N ALA A 123 5.07 6.65 -12.70
CA ALA A 123 5.25 7.31 -11.41
C ALA A 123 6.29 8.44 -11.49
N GLN A 124 7.43 8.19 -12.14
CA GLN A 124 8.49 9.17 -12.32
C GLN A 124 8.03 10.37 -13.18
N ASP A 125 7.24 10.12 -14.21
CA ASP A 125 6.67 11.18 -15.05
C ASP A 125 5.75 12.11 -14.25
N LEU A 126 4.99 11.60 -13.28
CA LEU A 126 4.16 12.40 -12.37
C LEU A 126 5.00 13.26 -11.40
N LEU A 127 6.09 12.71 -10.89
CA LEU A 127 7.04 13.47 -10.07
C LEU A 127 7.71 14.56 -10.88
N ASN A 128 8.23 14.23 -12.07
CA ASN A 128 8.95 15.17 -12.94
C ASN A 128 8.05 16.30 -13.46
N SER A 129 6.75 16.03 -13.66
CA SER A 129 5.78 17.05 -14.06
C SER A 129 5.29 17.96 -12.94
N GLY A 130 5.69 17.70 -11.69
CA GLY A 130 5.25 18.45 -10.51
C GLY A 130 3.82 18.14 -10.05
N VAL A 131 3.13 17.17 -10.68
CA VAL A 131 1.78 16.73 -10.23
C VAL A 131 1.86 16.07 -8.86
N VAL A 132 2.91 15.28 -8.62
CA VAL A 132 3.23 14.71 -7.31
C VAL A 132 4.42 15.46 -6.72
N VAL A 133 4.31 15.81 -5.46
CA VAL A 133 5.39 16.50 -4.78
C VAL A 133 6.56 15.55 -4.49
N ASN A 134 7.77 16.03 -4.77
CA ASN A 134 8.97 15.33 -4.33
C ASN A 134 9.32 15.76 -2.91
N ASN A 135 8.97 14.94 -1.93
CA ASN A 135 9.25 15.15 -0.51
C ASN A 135 10.47 14.34 -0.02
N ALA A 136 11.36 13.94 -0.93
CA ALA A 136 12.59 13.24 -0.57
C ALA A 136 13.40 14.07 0.44
N GLY A 137 13.86 13.43 1.52
CA GLY A 137 14.57 14.11 2.60
C GLY A 137 13.69 14.79 3.65
N SER A 138 12.38 14.85 3.47
CA SER A 138 11.45 15.30 4.49
C SER A 138 11.26 14.23 5.60
N SER A 139 10.69 14.63 6.75
CA SER A 139 10.32 13.66 7.77
C SER A 139 9.25 12.71 7.24
N TRP A 140 9.19 11.49 7.78
CA TRP A 140 8.20 10.49 7.38
C TRP A 140 6.74 10.93 7.64
N LYS A 141 6.51 11.90 8.53
CA LYS A 141 5.19 12.48 8.81
C LYS A 141 4.82 13.63 7.88
N TRP A 142 5.78 14.21 7.18
CA TRP A 142 5.59 15.46 6.46
C TRP A 142 4.39 15.44 5.50
N ALA A 143 4.24 14.39 4.71
CA ALA A 143 3.16 14.27 3.74
C ALA A 143 1.78 14.25 4.42
N ARG A 144 1.65 13.57 5.55
CA ARG A 144 0.42 13.51 6.35
C ARG A 144 0.10 14.87 6.97
N ASP A 145 1.09 15.53 7.55
CA ASP A 145 0.94 16.84 8.17
C ASP A 145 0.49 17.89 7.14
N GLU A 146 1.06 17.86 5.94
CA GLU A 146 0.68 18.76 4.85
C GLU A 146 -0.71 18.45 4.29
N PHE A 147 -1.09 17.18 4.20
CA PHE A 147 -2.45 16.78 3.83
C PHE A 147 -3.48 17.24 4.88
N LEU A 148 -3.21 17.03 6.17
CA LEU A 148 -4.06 17.47 7.27
C LEU A 148 -4.28 19.00 7.33
N LYS A 149 -3.27 19.78 6.91
CA LYS A 149 -3.40 21.24 6.73
C LYS A 149 -4.29 21.64 5.54
N GLY A 150 -4.78 20.68 4.74
CA GLY A 150 -5.52 20.94 3.51
C GLY A 150 -4.66 21.48 2.37
N ASN A 151 -3.34 21.31 2.45
CA ASN A 151 -2.42 21.82 1.42
C ASN A 151 -2.45 21.02 0.13
N TYR A 152 -2.83 19.75 0.18
CA TYR A 152 -2.87 18.85 -0.96
C TYR A 152 -4.22 18.13 -1.05
N PRO A 153 -4.82 18.05 -2.24
CA PRO A 153 -6.10 17.34 -2.42
C PRO A 153 -6.01 15.83 -2.31
N ILE A 154 -4.84 15.21 -2.54
CA ILE A 154 -4.69 13.76 -2.60
C ILE A 154 -3.46 13.32 -1.81
N LEU A 155 -3.63 12.29 -0.97
CA LEU A 155 -2.56 11.57 -0.27
C LEU A 155 -2.60 10.10 -0.69
N ILE A 156 -1.48 9.58 -1.23
CA ILE A 156 -1.36 8.18 -1.68
C ILE A 156 -0.56 7.35 -0.68
N GLY A 157 -1.03 6.15 -0.37
CA GLY A 157 -0.27 5.12 0.35
C GLY A 157 -0.39 5.19 1.86
N SER A 158 -1.39 5.88 2.41
CA SER A 158 -1.53 6.02 3.86
C SER A 158 -2.07 4.76 4.52
N GLY A 159 -1.30 4.22 5.46
CA GLY A 159 -1.75 3.20 6.41
C GLY A 159 -2.26 3.77 7.75
N ASP A 160 -2.27 5.09 7.92
CA ASP A 160 -2.59 5.79 9.18
C ASP A 160 -3.95 6.51 9.12
N LEU A 161 -4.94 5.82 8.56
CA LEU A 161 -6.29 6.37 8.38
C LEU A 161 -6.88 6.89 9.69
N GLU A 162 -6.67 6.19 10.81
CA GLU A 162 -7.22 6.57 12.11
C GLU A 162 -6.74 7.96 12.55
N ASN A 163 -5.42 8.17 12.51
CA ASN A 163 -4.85 9.46 12.89
C ASN A 163 -5.28 10.57 11.93
N ILE A 164 -5.33 10.29 10.63
CA ILE A 164 -5.74 11.27 9.63
C ILE A 164 -7.23 11.62 9.81
N ALA A 165 -8.10 10.62 9.92
CA ALA A 165 -9.53 10.85 10.09
C ALA A 165 -9.88 11.59 11.39
N SER A 166 -9.17 11.29 12.48
CA SER A 166 -9.37 11.94 13.77
C SER A 166 -8.89 13.39 13.82
N ASN A 167 -8.01 13.80 12.91
CA ASN A 167 -7.37 15.12 12.94
C ASN A 167 -7.68 15.99 11.70
N CYS A 168 -8.37 15.48 10.69
CA CYS A 168 -8.73 16.30 9.54
C CYS A 168 -9.91 17.23 9.86
N SER A 169 -9.87 18.46 9.30
CA SER A 169 -10.91 19.48 9.46
C SER A 169 -11.78 19.65 8.20
N PHE A 170 -11.66 18.77 7.23
CA PHE A 170 -12.36 18.77 5.96
C PHE A 170 -13.09 17.44 5.71
N ASP A 171 -14.01 17.41 4.75
CA ASP A 171 -14.69 16.18 4.35
C ASP A 171 -13.71 15.20 3.69
N LEU A 172 -13.38 14.14 4.43
CA LEU A 172 -12.40 13.13 4.05
C LEU A 172 -13.04 12.05 3.19
N GLY A 173 -12.51 11.86 1.99
CA GLY A 173 -12.79 10.72 1.14
C GLY A 173 -11.65 9.70 1.16
N ALA A 174 -11.99 8.44 0.86
CA ALA A 174 -11.02 7.37 0.71
C ALA A 174 -11.38 6.44 -0.45
N CYS A 175 -10.39 5.92 -1.13
CA CYS A 175 -10.51 4.81 -2.08
C CYS A 175 -9.23 3.96 -2.07
N VAL A 176 -9.21 2.87 -2.82
CA VAL A 176 -8.01 2.04 -3.03
C VAL A 176 -7.41 2.37 -4.38
N ILE A 177 -6.09 2.33 -4.51
CA ILE A 177 -5.43 2.46 -5.81
C ILE A 177 -6.03 1.44 -6.79
N PRO A 178 -6.53 1.87 -7.96
CA PRO A 178 -7.06 0.98 -8.96
C PRO A 178 -5.96 0.38 -9.83
N ASP A 179 -6.18 -0.80 -10.38
CA ASP A 179 -5.39 -1.32 -11.48
C ASP A 179 -5.74 -0.62 -12.83
N LEU A 180 -5.12 -1.07 -13.90
CA LEU A 180 -5.36 -0.54 -15.25
C LEU A 180 -6.81 -0.74 -15.73
N ASN A 181 -7.54 -1.70 -15.17
CA ASN A 181 -8.92 -2.06 -15.53
C ASN A 181 -9.95 -1.51 -14.54
N GLY A 182 -9.53 -0.80 -13.49
CA GLY A 182 -10.40 -0.22 -12.47
C GLY A 182 -10.70 -1.15 -11.29
N LYS A 183 -10.07 -2.32 -11.21
CA LYS A 183 -10.16 -3.18 -10.03
C LYS A 183 -9.28 -2.60 -8.91
N PRO A 184 -9.78 -2.47 -7.68
CA PRO A 184 -8.95 -2.05 -6.55
C PRO A 184 -7.79 -2.99 -6.32
N VAL A 185 -6.59 -2.45 -6.16
CA VAL A 185 -5.37 -3.22 -5.88
C VAL A 185 -5.45 -3.85 -4.48
N CYS A 186 -5.03 -5.10 -4.36
CA CYS A 186 -5.05 -5.85 -3.12
C CYS A 186 -3.69 -6.51 -2.82
N GLU A 187 -2.62 -5.83 -3.15
CA GLU A 187 -1.24 -6.19 -2.82
C GLU A 187 -0.76 -5.40 -1.61
N ILE A 188 0.09 -6.04 -0.80
CA ILE A 188 0.70 -5.44 0.39
C ILE A 188 2.13 -5.91 0.55
N SER A 189 2.94 -5.12 1.22
CA SER A 189 4.32 -5.47 1.58
C SER A 189 4.55 -5.57 3.09
N ASP A 190 3.58 -5.18 3.89
CA ASP A 190 3.67 -5.20 5.34
C ASP A 190 2.48 -5.96 5.94
N VAL A 191 2.76 -7.08 6.59
CA VAL A 191 1.78 -7.92 7.28
C VAL A 191 2.23 -8.12 8.70
N GLN A 192 1.35 -7.85 9.65
CA GLN A 192 1.59 -8.17 11.04
C GLN A 192 1.23 -9.62 11.33
N TRP A 193 2.16 -10.36 11.90
CA TRP A 193 1.99 -11.73 12.33
C TRP A 193 2.53 -11.97 13.72
N ALA A 194 2.04 -13.02 14.35
CA ALA A 194 2.54 -13.54 15.61
C ALA A 194 3.08 -14.95 15.42
N ALA A 195 4.11 -15.30 16.16
CA ALA A 195 4.65 -16.65 16.23
C ALA A 195 4.60 -17.14 17.69
N ILE A 196 4.39 -18.44 17.87
CA ILE A 196 4.54 -19.07 19.18
C ILE A 196 6.01 -19.48 19.32
N PRO A 197 6.74 -18.99 20.32
CA PRO A 197 8.12 -19.40 20.57
C PRO A 197 8.24 -20.92 20.77
N TYR A 198 9.32 -21.53 20.29
CA TYR A 198 9.51 -22.98 20.31
C TYR A 198 9.59 -23.56 21.74
N ASN A 199 9.95 -22.74 22.73
CA ASN A 199 10.11 -23.15 24.12
C ASN A 199 8.85 -22.97 24.99
N VAL A 200 7.71 -22.64 24.38
CA VAL A 200 6.44 -22.56 25.10
C VAL A 200 5.97 -23.96 25.50
N LYS A 201 5.62 -24.15 26.78
CA LYS A 201 5.20 -25.46 27.33
C LYS A 201 3.97 -26.03 26.63
N ASN A 202 2.95 -25.18 26.41
CA ASN A 202 1.66 -25.54 25.85
C ASN A 202 1.35 -24.72 24.60
N PRO A 203 2.00 -24.96 23.44
CA PRO A 203 1.80 -24.16 22.24
C PRO A 203 0.36 -24.27 21.69
N HIS A 204 -0.32 -25.40 21.93
CA HIS A 204 -1.71 -25.59 21.52
C HIS A 204 -2.68 -24.68 22.28
N ASP A 205 -2.45 -24.46 23.59
CA ASP A 205 -3.30 -23.58 24.39
C ASP A 205 -3.14 -22.13 23.95
N VAL A 206 -1.89 -21.73 23.66
CA VAL A 206 -1.61 -20.38 23.10
C VAL A 206 -2.31 -20.21 21.74
N ALA A 207 -2.20 -21.18 20.85
CA ALA A 207 -2.86 -21.14 19.55
C ALA A 207 -4.39 -21.13 19.69
N PHE A 208 -4.94 -21.88 20.64
CA PHE A 208 -6.38 -21.90 20.92
C PHE A 208 -6.88 -20.54 21.39
N VAL A 209 -6.24 -19.97 22.42
CA VAL A 209 -6.61 -18.64 22.95
C VAL A 209 -6.53 -17.59 21.86
N TRP A 210 -5.44 -17.58 21.08
CA TRP A 210 -5.29 -16.64 19.97
C TRP A 210 -6.39 -16.81 18.93
N ASN A 211 -6.76 -18.05 18.59
CA ASN A 211 -7.82 -18.33 17.66
C ASN A 211 -9.21 -17.86 18.15
N GLU A 212 -9.50 -18.01 19.44
CA GLU A 212 -10.75 -17.51 20.03
C GLU A 212 -10.78 -15.97 20.08
N MET A 213 -9.64 -15.35 20.38
CA MET A 213 -9.51 -13.89 20.36
C MET A 213 -9.59 -13.30 18.95
N ALA A 214 -9.26 -14.08 17.92
CA ALA A 214 -9.14 -13.57 16.56
C ALA A 214 -10.44 -12.93 16.05
N ASP A 215 -11.61 -13.53 16.31
CA ASP A 215 -12.89 -12.99 15.88
C ASP A 215 -13.15 -11.62 16.53
N TYR A 216 -12.81 -11.49 17.81
CA TYR A 216 -12.95 -10.23 18.53
C TYR A 216 -11.95 -9.17 18.04
N ILE A 217 -10.71 -9.56 17.78
CA ILE A 217 -9.66 -8.65 17.34
C ILE A 217 -9.91 -8.15 15.91
N PHE A 218 -10.42 -9.02 15.03
CA PHE A 218 -10.54 -8.71 13.60
C PHE A 218 -11.84 -8.00 13.24
N ASP A 219 -13.00 -8.49 13.69
CA ASP A 219 -14.30 -7.99 13.24
C ASP A 219 -14.84 -6.84 14.08
N VAL A 220 -14.64 -6.89 15.40
CA VAL A 220 -15.24 -5.90 16.30
C VAL A 220 -14.34 -4.67 16.43
N ASN A 221 -13.04 -4.87 16.47
CA ASN A 221 -12.10 -3.82 16.86
C ASN A 221 -11.96 -2.73 15.78
N TYR A 222 -11.96 -3.08 14.48
CA TYR A 222 -11.84 -2.03 13.46
C TYR A 222 -13.14 -1.23 13.30
N LYS A 223 -14.32 -1.88 13.41
CA LYS A 223 -15.61 -1.17 13.38
C LYS A 223 -15.72 -0.19 14.53
N LEU A 224 -15.43 -0.64 15.74
CA LEU A 224 -15.39 0.24 16.91
C LEU A 224 -14.38 1.37 16.78
N ARG A 225 -13.25 1.10 16.15
CA ARG A 225 -12.17 2.08 15.97
C ARG A 225 -12.51 3.18 14.97
N TYR A 226 -13.23 2.85 13.90
CA TYR A 226 -13.45 3.78 12.78
C TYR A 226 -14.87 4.35 12.70
N GLN A 227 -15.89 3.71 13.27
CA GLN A 227 -17.30 4.06 13.08
C GLN A 227 -17.64 5.52 13.46
N ASP A 228 -16.94 6.09 14.44
CA ASP A 228 -17.20 7.43 14.96
C ASP A 228 -16.26 8.52 14.36
N ILE A 229 -15.27 8.11 13.56
CA ILE A 229 -14.25 9.03 13.04
C ILE A 229 -14.20 9.10 11.50
N VAL A 230 -14.88 8.20 10.80
CA VAL A 230 -14.93 8.22 9.33
C VAL A 230 -16.36 8.24 8.84
N SER A 231 -16.56 8.73 7.60
CA SER A 231 -17.87 8.73 6.95
C SER A 231 -18.36 7.30 6.65
N SER A 232 -19.67 7.15 6.41
CA SER A 232 -20.28 5.89 6.01
C SER A 232 -19.66 5.29 4.73
N ASP A 233 -19.24 6.14 3.81
CA ASP A 233 -18.56 5.72 2.57
C ASP A 233 -17.20 5.10 2.86
N VAL A 234 -16.42 5.70 3.75
CA VAL A 234 -15.13 5.15 4.17
C VAL A 234 -15.32 3.85 4.94
N MET A 235 -16.34 3.75 5.82
CA MET A 235 -16.69 2.48 6.48
C MET A 235 -17.04 1.38 5.48
N GLN A 236 -17.84 1.69 4.47
CA GLN A 236 -18.18 0.75 3.40
C GLN A 236 -16.95 0.29 2.64
N LEU A 237 -16.03 1.20 2.33
CA LEU A 237 -14.75 0.88 1.69
C LEU A 237 -13.94 -0.10 2.55
N LEU A 238 -13.84 0.13 3.86
CA LEU A 238 -13.12 -0.76 4.78
C LEU A 238 -13.76 -2.16 4.83
N ASP A 239 -15.09 -2.24 4.85
CA ASP A 239 -15.82 -3.51 4.76
C ASP A 239 -15.53 -4.25 3.44
N ASP A 240 -15.51 -3.55 2.32
CA ASP A 240 -15.23 -4.12 1.01
C ASP A 240 -13.79 -4.63 0.90
N ILE A 241 -12.82 -3.88 1.44
CA ILE A 241 -11.41 -4.30 1.54
C ILE A 241 -11.31 -5.58 2.39
N SER A 242 -11.93 -5.59 3.57
CA SER A 242 -11.91 -6.75 4.47
C SER A 242 -12.47 -8.00 3.81
N LYS A 243 -13.64 -7.89 3.16
CA LYS A 243 -14.27 -9.01 2.43
C LYS A 243 -13.36 -9.58 1.34
N ARG A 244 -12.71 -8.71 0.56
CA ARG A 244 -11.79 -9.13 -0.50
C ARG A 244 -10.54 -9.82 0.06
N GLN A 245 -10.01 -9.32 1.18
CA GLN A 245 -8.88 -9.95 1.86
C GLN A 245 -9.23 -11.34 2.38
N VAL A 246 -10.41 -11.51 2.99
CA VAL A 246 -10.90 -12.80 3.46
C VAL A 246 -11.19 -13.74 2.28
N ALA A 247 -11.71 -13.24 1.17
CA ALA A 247 -11.93 -14.02 -0.06
C ALA A 247 -10.62 -14.49 -0.73
N GLY A 248 -9.44 -14.09 -0.22
CA GLY A 248 -8.14 -14.53 -0.73
C GLY A 248 -7.61 -13.71 -1.90
N GLU A 249 -8.15 -12.53 -2.14
CA GLU A 249 -7.63 -11.61 -3.16
C GLU A 249 -6.34 -10.90 -2.73
N LEU A 250 -6.05 -10.89 -1.43
CA LEU A 250 -4.86 -10.25 -0.87
C LEU A 250 -3.59 -11.00 -1.29
N LYS A 251 -2.65 -10.29 -1.89
CA LYS A 251 -1.32 -10.80 -2.23
C LYS A 251 -0.26 -10.10 -1.40
N VAL A 252 0.79 -10.81 -1.05
CA VAL A 252 1.93 -10.26 -0.29
C VAL A 252 3.11 -10.05 -1.21
N ASP A 253 3.65 -8.85 -1.23
CA ASP A 253 4.97 -8.57 -1.78
C ASP A 253 6.02 -8.79 -0.68
N TYR A 254 6.97 -9.64 -0.96
CA TYR A 254 7.93 -10.14 0.05
C TYR A 254 9.18 -9.27 0.20
N TYR A 255 9.29 -8.12 -0.46
CA TYR A 255 10.49 -7.30 -0.37
C TYR A 255 10.81 -6.83 1.06
N ASN A 256 9.79 -6.57 1.89
CA ASN A 256 9.98 -6.24 3.30
C ASN A 256 10.39 -7.48 4.12
N VAL A 257 9.86 -8.67 3.79
CA VAL A 257 10.19 -9.92 4.48
C VAL A 257 11.67 -10.27 4.32
N ILE A 258 12.22 -10.09 3.13
CA ILE A 258 13.65 -10.32 2.87
C ILE A 258 14.53 -9.12 3.25
N ASN A 259 13.92 -8.04 3.77
CA ASN A 259 14.60 -6.85 4.28
C ASN A 259 15.61 -6.23 3.30
N ILE A 260 15.18 -6.00 2.06
CA ILE A 260 16.06 -5.42 1.03
C ILE A 260 16.47 -3.96 1.31
N TRP A 261 15.72 -3.28 2.17
CA TRP A 261 15.98 -1.87 2.50
C TRP A 261 17.31 -1.69 3.23
N SER A 262 17.71 -2.66 4.08
CA SER A 262 19.00 -2.66 4.77
C SER A 262 20.21 -2.75 3.82
N ASP A 263 19.97 -3.21 2.58
CA ASP A 263 21.01 -3.43 1.58
C ASP A 263 21.21 -2.21 0.65
N GLY A 264 20.64 -1.05 1.01
CA GLY A 264 20.84 0.21 0.27
C GLY A 264 19.87 0.46 -0.89
N VAL A 265 18.84 -0.37 -1.06
CA VAL A 265 17.81 -0.21 -2.10
C VAL A 265 17.13 1.16 -2.04
N GLY A 266 16.87 1.67 -0.84
CA GLY A 266 16.32 3.01 -0.64
C GLY A 266 17.20 4.11 -1.23
N GLY A 267 18.54 3.97 -1.15
CA GLY A 267 19.49 4.90 -1.75
C GLY A 267 19.38 4.93 -3.28
N VAL A 268 19.22 3.77 -3.93
CA VAL A 268 19.03 3.69 -5.39
C VAL A 268 17.72 4.36 -5.81
N PHE A 269 16.63 4.13 -5.08
CA PHE A 269 15.36 4.80 -5.38
C PHE A 269 15.41 6.31 -5.14
N ASN A 270 16.11 6.77 -4.11
CA ASN A 270 16.33 8.21 -3.89
C ASN A 270 17.13 8.85 -5.04
N GLN A 271 18.14 8.18 -5.59
CA GLN A 271 18.87 8.63 -6.77
C GLN A 271 17.95 8.72 -8.00
N MET A 272 17.05 7.76 -8.18
CA MET A 272 16.06 7.79 -9.26
C MET A 272 15.10 8.98 -9.12
N ILE A 273 14.58 9.22 -7.92
CA ILE A 273 13.69 10.36 -7.63
C ILE A 273 14.40 11.69 -7.81
N ALA A 274 15.69 11.78 -7.44
CA ALA A 274 16.52 12.95 -7.67
C ALA A 274 16.91 13.15 -9.14
N GLY A 275 16.56 12.23 -10.04
CA GLY A 275 16.90 12.29 -11.46
C GLY A 275 18.38 12.01 -11.77
N THR A 276 19.16 11.52 -10.80
CA THR A 276 20.58 11.15 -11.00
C THR A 276 20.77 9.76 -11.59
N THR A 277 19.72 8.95 -11.61
CA THR A 277 19.66 7.69 -12.35
C THR A 277 18.29 7.52 -13.03
N THR A 278 18.24 6.75 -14.12
CA THR A 278 16.98 6.47 -14.81
C THR A 278 16.19 5.37 -14.10
N PRO A 279 14.84 5.29 -14.26
CA PRO A 279 14.05 4.19 -13.74
C PRO A 279 14.58 2.82 -14.16
N ALA A 280 14.99 2.66 -15.42
CA ALA A 280 15.54 1.39 -15.94
C ALA A 280 16.85 1.01 -15.24
N SER A 281 17.76 1.95 -15.05
CA SER A 281 19.04 1.71 -14.35
C SER A 281 18.81 1.41 -12.86
N ALA A 282 17.89 2.13 -12.20
CA ALA A 282 17.51 1.87 -10.81
C ALA A 282 16.92 0.45 -10.65
N ILE A 283 15.97 0.08 -11.52
CA ILE A 283 15.37 -1.26 -11.53
C ILE A 283 16.44 -2.35 -11.71
N GLN A 284 17.36 -2.18 -12.65
CA GLN A 284 18.43 -3.14 -12.87
C GLN A 284 19.35 -3.29 -11.64
N ALA A 285 19.74 -2.17 -11.03
CA ALA A 285 20.56 -2.17 -9.82
C ALA A 285 19.84 -2.90 -8.67
N VAL A 286 18.59 -2.52 -8.39
CA VAL A 286 17.79 -3.14 -7.33
C VAL A 286 17.53 -4.62 -7.63
N ASN A 287 17.25 -5.02 -8.87
CA ASN A 287 17.08 -6.41 -9.25
C ASN A 287 18.33 -7.25 -8.95
N ASN A 288 19.52 -6.71 -9.22
CA ASN A 288 20.79 -7.38 -8.89
C ASN A 288 20.98 -7.49 -7.36
N MET A 289 20.65 -6.45 -6.61
CA MET A 289 20.71 -6.47 -5.13
C MET A 289 19.77 -7.52 -4.57
N ILE A 290 18.50 -7.56 -5.03
CA ILE A 290 17.53 -8.59 -4.62
C ILE A 290 18.05 -9.98 -4.96
N LYS A 291 18.49 -10.24 -6.18
CA LYS A 291 19.03 -11.55 -6.57
C LYS A 291 20.22 -11.97 -5.72
N THR A 292 21.09 -11.04 -5.36
CA THR A 292 22.23 -11.32 -4.46
C THR A 292 21.73 -11.68 -3.06
N LYS A 293 20.77 -10.93 -2.54
CA LYS A 293 20.15 -11.20 -1.24
C LYS A 293 19.46 -12.55 -1.21
N LEU A 294 18.71 -12.90 -2.26
CA LEU A 294 17.97 -14.17 -2.34
C LEU A 294 18.87 -15.40 -2.27
N LYS A 295 20.10 -15.32 -2.77
CA LYS A 295 21.09 -16.42 -2.64
C LYS A 295 21.43 -16.76 -1.16
N THR A 296 21.18 -15.84 -0.24
CA THR A 296 21.40 -16.11 1.19
C THR A 296 20.30 -16.96 1.83
N TYR A 297 19.20 -17.20 1.10
CA TYR A 297 18.06 -18.01 1.53
C TYR A 297 17.99 -19.38 0.81
N GLU A 298 18.88 -19.63 -0.16
CA GLU A 298 19.06 -20.91 -0.83
C GLU A 298 20.01 -21.82 -0.04
#